data_0e55b43f9f9ed7798a3b8568fe2c85ba
#
_entry.id   0e55b43f9f9ed7798a3b8568fe2c85ba
#
_cell.length_a   1.000
_cell.length_b   1.000
_cell.length_c   1.000
_cell.angle_alpha   90.00
_cell.angle_beta   90.00
_cell.angle_gamma   90.00
#
_symmetry.space_group_name_H-M   'P 1'
#
loop_
_entity.id
_entity.type
_entity.pdbx_description
1 polymer ?
#
loop_
_entity_poly.entity_id
_entity_poly.type
_entity_poly.pdbx_seq_one_letter_code
_entity_poly.pdbx_strand_id
1 'polypeptide(L)'
;MAPCALPSERCGKVWFVAGAFKTEAVVLRSIRYGEADRIVHLYSATRGKIGAIAKGSRRPTSRFGGRLEPFFRLNLVLYEGRGELMTVTGASTVEGHGRLRSDGKALMAAGRGCDALLRLFDTGEPNAPAYNLLCNYLGLLDADPAAASAGTALAFRLKLALAAGFSPELASCARCGEADHLTSFSGSAGGVVCASCEGEGFAITEEAHRFMVEAMARPLAQAPSADRRIAAQADRAVSETLEHHAHVHLRAAA
;
A
#
# COMPACT_ATOMS: atom_id res chain seq x y z
N MET A 1 12.37 57.33 20.82
CA MET A 1 12.43 56.32 19.76
C MET A 1 12.77 55.00 20.42
N ALA A 2 11.77 54.14 20.65
CA ALA A 2 11.94 52.82 21.25
C ALA A 2 11.90 51.76 20.16
N PRO A 3 12.73 50.72 20.15
CA PRO A 3 12.68 49.65 19.15
C PRO A 3 11.55 48.67 19.45
N CYS A 4 10.80 48.37 18.42
CA CYS A 4 9.72 47.43 18.39
C CYS A 4 10.30 45.99 18.53
N ALA A 5 9.97 45.31 19.61
CA ALA A 5 10.29 43.89 19.80
C ALA A 5 9.32 43.05 19.02
N LEU A 6 9.83 42.21 18.10
CA LEU A 6 9.06 41.17 17.39
C LEU A 6 8.68 40.06 18.37
N PRO A 7 7.45 39.54 18.34
CA PRO A 7 7.06 38.41 19.16
C PRO A 7 7.62 37.12 18.58
N SER A 8 8.26 36.32 19.44
CA SER A 8 8.76 34.96 19.18
C SER A 8 7.71 34.04 18.56
N GLU A 9 8.03 33.47 17.43
CA GLU A 9 7.28 32.41 16.79
C GLU A 9 7.09 31.24 17.77
N ARG A 10 5.89 31.09 18.30
CA ARG A 10 5.46 29.89 18.99
C ARG A 10 5.11 28.86 17.93
N CYS A 11 5.96 27.85 17.83
CA CYS A 11 5.70 26.58 17.12
C CYS A 11 4.25 26.13 17.40
N GLY A 12 3.38 26.25 16.41
CA GLY A 12 1.96 25.96 16.55
C GLY A 12 1.76 24.47 16.73
N LYS A 13 1.47 24.04 17.96
CA LYS A 13 0.77 22.78 18.21
C LYS A 13 -0.58 22.90 17.50
N VAL A 14 -0.75 22.17 16.42
CA VAL A 14 -2.07 21.98 15.77
C VAL A 14 -2.96 21.33 16.81
N TRP A 15 -3.85 22.09 17.39
CA TRP A 15 -4.89 21.59 18.29
C TRP A 15 -5.91 20.88 17.40
N PHE A 16 -5.85 19.54 17.32
CA PHE A 16 -6.93 18.77 16.75
C PHE A 16 -8.17 18.96 17.64
N VAL A 17 -9.19 19.56 17.08
CA VAL A 17 -10.50 19.63 17.73
C VAL A 17 -11.05 18.21 17.73
N ALA A 18 -11.13 17.59 18.93
CA ALA A 18 -11.74 16.28 19.09
C ALA A 18 -13.17 16.31 18.53
N GLY A 19 -13.46 15.44 17.56
CA GLY A 19 -14.76 15.46 16.91
C GLY A 19 -15.01 14.22 16.05
N ALA A 20 -16.28 14.02 15.71
CA ALA A 20 -16.69 12.98 14.79
C ALA A 20 -16.54 13.47 13.34
N PHE A 21 -15.97 12.66 12.46
CA PHE A 21 -15.87 12.91 11.03
C PHE A 21 -16.26 11.67 10.22
N LYS A 22 -16.61 11.91 8.97
CA LYS A 22 -16.93 10.84 8.01
C LYS A 22 -15.77 10.65 7.05
N THR A 23 -15.46 9.40 6.75
CA THR A 23 -14.46 9.05 5.73
C THR A 23 -14.80 7.72 5.08
N GLU A 24 -14.39 7.57 3.83
CA GLU A 24 -14.37 6.28 3.16
C GLU A 24 -12.99 5.63 3.35
N ALA A 25 -12.97 4.36 3.70
CA ALA A 25 -11.73 3.63 3.92
C ALA A 25 -11.87 2.14 3.62
N VAL A 26 -10.75 1.52 3.29
CA VAL A 26 -10.60 0.05 3.18
C VAL A 26 -10.10 -0.50 4.50
N VAL A 27 -10.67 -1.61 4.97
CA VAL A 27 -10.17 -2.35 6.14
C VAL A 27 -8.97 -3.18 5.72
N LEU A 28 -7.78 -2.78 6.15
CA LEU A 28 -6.53 -3.50 5.87
C LEU A 28 -6.34 -4.71 6.79
N ARG A 29 -6.65 -4.54 8.07
CA ARG A 29 -6.50 -5.57 9.10
C ARG A 29 -7.55 -5.38 10.20
N SER A 30 -8.02 -6.48 10.75
CA SER A 30 -8.95 -6.51 11.89
C SER A 30 -8.42 -7.47 12.95
N ILE A 31 -8.21 -6.97 14.16
CA ILE A 31 -7.59 -7.71 15.27
C ILE A 31 -8.61 -7.78 16.42
N ARG A 32 -8.80 -8.96 17.00
CA ARG A 32 -9.60 -9.12 18.22
C ARG A 32 -8.92 -8.41 19.38
N TYR A 33 -9.67 -7.62 20.14
CA TYR A 33 -9.16 -6.89 21.28
C TYR A 33 -10.13 -7.01 22.46
N GLY A 34 -9.62 -7.38 23.63
CA GLY A 34 -10.46 -7.67 24.78
C GLY A 34 -11.54 -8.72 24.48
N GLU A 35 -12.64 -8.68 25.25
CA GLU A 35 -13.73 -9.67 25.15
C GLU A 35 -14.64 -9.45 23.94
N ALA A 36 -14.93 -8.19 23.60
CA ALA A 36 -15.98 -7.87 22.64
C ALA A 36 -15.56 -6.87 21.54
N ASP A 37 -14.36 -6.33 21.60
CA ASP A 37 -13.89 -5.25 20.74
C ASP A 37 -13.01 -5.76 19.60
N ARG A 38 -12.76 -4.89 18.63
CA ARG A 38 -11.75 -5.07 17.57
C ARG A 38 -10.94 -3.81 17.42
N ILE A 39 -9.64 -3.96 17.14
CA ILE A 39 -8.81 -2.91 16.56
C ILE A 39 -8.79 -3.14 15.07
N VAL A 40 -9.10 -2.09 14.30
CA VAL A 40 -9.08 -2.10 12.84
C VAL A 40 -8.04 -1.12 12.33
N HIS A 41 -7.23 -1.59 11.39
CA HIS A 41 -6.34 -0.74 10.61
C HIS A 41 -7.02 -0.45 9.27
N LEU A 42 -7.19 0.82 8.98
CA LEU A 42 -7.93 1.35 7.85
C LEU A 42 -6.97 2.12 6.93
N TYR A 43 -7.31 2.22 5.66
CA TYR A 43 -6.64 3.12 4.73
C TYR A 43 -7.66 3.98 4.00
N SER A 44 -7.50 5.29 4.07
CA SER A 44 -8.41 6.29 3.51
C SER A 44 -7.69 7.21 2.54
N ALA A 45 -8.36 7.63 1.47
CA ALA A 45 -7.80 8.59 0.50
C ALA A 45 -7.46 9.95 1.13
N THR A 46 -8.23 10.38 2.14
CA THR A 46 -8.13 11.72 2.75
C THR A 46 -7.36 11.76 4.06
N ARG A 47 -7.16 10.62 4.72
CA ARG A 47 -6.53 10.50 6.05
C ARG A 47 -5.41 9.47 6.09
N GLY A 48 -5.09 8.81 4.98
CA GLY A 48 -4.07 7.76 4.94
C GLY A 48 -4.39 6.59 5.86
N LYS A 49 -3.38 6.08 6.54
CA LYS A 49 -3.51 4.97 7.49
C LYS A 49 -4.11 5.44 8.81
N ILE A 50 -5.14 4.74 9.27
CA ILE A 50 -5.89 5.05 10.49
C ILE A 50 -5.95 3.80 11.36
N GLY A 51 -5.59 3.93 12.64
CA GLY A 51 -5.89 2.95 13.68
C GLY A 51 -7.19 3.30 14.40
N ALA A 52 -8.14 2.36 14.50
CA ALA A 52 -9.40 2.62 15.19
C ALA A 52 -9.85 1.42 16.02
N ILE A 53 -10.55 1.69 17.13
CA ILE A 53 -11.20 0.69 17.96
C ILE A 53 -12.71 0.67 17.68
N ALA A 54 -13.26 -0.53 17.47
CA ALA A 54 -14.68 -0.78 17.30
C ALA A 54 -15.23 -1.49 18.55
N LYS A 55 -15.77 -0.72 19.49
CA LYS A 55 -16.26 -1.23 20.75
C LYS A 55 -17.52 -2.07 20.57
N GLY A 56 -17.58 -3.23 21.23
CA GLY A 56 -18.69 -4.17 21.16
C GLY A 56 -18.90 -4.83 19.80
N SER A 57 -17.96 -4.73 18.89
CA SER A 57 -18.11 -5.21 17.50
C SER A 57 -18.25 -6.73 17.37
N ARG A 58 -17.87 -7.48 18.40
CA ARG A 58 -17.99 -8.95 18.45
C ARG A 58 -19.23 -9.45 19.21
N ARG A 59 -20.02 -8.56 19.77
CA ARG A 59 -21.28 -8.95 20.44
C ARG A 59 -22.31 -9.42 19.39
N PRO A 60 -23.18 -10.40 19.70
CA PRO A 60 -24.23 -10.86 18.79
C PRO A 60 -25.13 -9.72 18.28
N THR A 61 -25.39 -8.72 19.15
CA THR A 61 -26.21 -7.54 18.87
C THR A 61 -25.40 -6.36 18.30
N SER A 62 -24.21 -6.62 17.77
CA SER A 62 -23.33 -5.58 17.25
C SER A 62 -23.95 -4.85 16.05
N ARG A 63 -23.99 -3.52 16.12
CA ARG A 63 -24.40 -2.66 15.00
C ARG A 63 -23.50 -2.74 13.76
N PHE A 64 -22.31 -3.29 13.92
CA PHE A 64 -21.34 -3.40 12.81
C PHE A 64 -21.53 -4.68 11.98
N GLY A 65 -22.14 -5.72 12.56
CA GLY A 65 -22.21 -7.05 11.93
C GLY A 65 -20.81 -7.54 11.55
N GLY A 66 -20.67 -8.22 10.43
CA GLY A 66 -19.38 -8.68 9.88
C GLY A 66 -18.61 -7.65 9.04
N ARG A 67 -19.02 -6.37 9.05
CA ARG A 67 -18.47 -5.36 8.12
C ARG A 67 -17.02 -4.96 8.38
N LEU A 68 -16.53 -5.13 9.60
CA LEU A 68 -15.18 -4.73 9.98
C LEU A 68 -14.13 -5.82 9.75
N GLU A 69 -14.39 -6.72 8.82
CA GLU A 69 -13.43 -7.72 8.36
C GLU A 69 -12.52 -7.12 7.26
N PRO A 70 -11.32 -7.68 7.06
CA PRO A 70 -10.41 -7.22 6.01
C PRO A 70 -11.06 -7.17 4.62
N PHE A 71 -10.58 -6.26 3.80
CA PHE A 71 -10.97 -6.00 2.41
C PHE A 71 -12.31 -5.31 2.21
N PHE A 72 -13.12 -5.11 3.25
CA PHE A 72 -14.30 -4.26 3.12
C PHE A 72 -13.91 -2.81 2.86
N ARG A 73 -14.56 -2.20 1.87
CA ARG A 73 -14.57 -0.75 1.65
C ARG A 73 -15.82 -0.18 2.29
N LEU A 74 -15.65 0.76 3.20
CA LEU A 74 -16.69 1.24 4.11
C LEU A 74 -16.76 2.75 4.11
N ASN A 75 -17.99 3.28 4.20
CA ASN A 75 -18.22 4.62 4.74
C ASN A 75 -18.24 4.53 6.26
N LEU A 76 -17.35 5.24 6.91
CA LEU A 76 -17.13 5.21 8.35
C LEU A 76 -17.46 6.55 9.00
N VAL A 77 -17.99 6.50 10.21
CA VAL A 77 -18.01 7.62 11.13
C VAL A 77 -17.00 7.31 12.24
N LEU A 78 -15.97 8.12 12.31
CA LEU A 78 -14.89 7.98 13.28
C LEU A 78 -14.93 9.14 14.27
N TYR A 79 -14.63 8.87 15.52
CA TYR A 79 -14.46 9.88 16.56
C TYR A 79 -13.00 9.90 16.99
N GLU A 80 -12.39 11.07 16.89
CA GLU A 80 -11.03 11.33 17.33
C GLU A 80 -11.05 11.73 18.81
N GLY A 81 -10.52 10.85 19.65
CA GLY A 81 -10.41 11.05 21.10
C GLY A 81 -9.02 11.55 21.50
N ARG A 82 -8.70 11.42 22.79
CA ARG A 82 -7.39 11.80 23.34
C ARG A 82 -6.30 10.73 23.13
N GLY A 83 -6.66 9.52 22.73
CA GLY A 83 -5.73 8.41 22.53
C GLY A 83 -5.28 8.30 21.07
N GLU A 84 -4.32 7.43 20.81
CA GLU A 84 -3.79 7.15 19.47
C GLU A 84 -4.81 6.48 18.54
N LEU A 85 -5.73 5.68 19.10
CA LEU A 85 -6.76 5.00 18.34
C LEU A 85 -8.04 5.81 18.27
N MET A 86 -8.55 6.01 17.07
CA MET A 86 -9.89 6.57 16.86
C MET A 86 -10.98 5.57 17.30
N THR A 87 -12.20 6.03 17.49
CA THR A 87 -13.34 5.15 17.81
C THR A 87 -14.27 5.07 16.60
N VAL A 88 -14.56 3.85 16.13
CA VAL A 88 -15.59 3.62 15.10
C VAL A 88 -16.97 3.80 15.73
N THR A 89 -17.71 4.81 15.31
CA THR A 89 -19.07 5.10 15.78
C THR A 89 -20.16 4.73 14.77
N GLY A 90 -19.81 4.54 13.50
CA GLY A 90 -20.70 4.08 12.45
C GLY A 90 -19.95 3.45 11.30
N ALA A 91 -20.56 2.48 10.61
CA ALA A 91 -20.02 1.84 9.43
C ALA A 91 -21.16 1.41 8.50
N SER A 92 -21.05 1.73 7.21
CA SER A 92 -21.87 1.19 6.12
C SER A 92 -21.01 0.67 4.99
N THR A 93 -21.42 -0.44 4.40
CA THR A 93 -20.64 -1.09 3.34
C THR A 93 -20.80 -0.33 2.02
N VAL A 94 -19.68 -0.03 1.38
CA VAL A 94 -19.59 0.41 -0.02
C VAL A 94 -19.35 -0.82 -0.89
N GLU A 95 -18.30 -1.61 -0.57
CA GLU A 95 -17.95 -2.84 -1.28
C GLU A 95 -17.54 -3.91 -0.28
N GLY A 96 -17.99 -5.16 -0.47
CA GLY A 96 -17.73 -6.28 0.45
C GLY A 96 -16.78 -7.32 -0.08
N HIS A 97 -16.44 -7.28 -1.37
CA HIS A 97 -15.52 -8.19 -2.07
C HIS A 97 -15.76 -9.67 -1.75
N GLY A 98 -17.00 -10.14 -2.02
CA GLY A 98 -17.46 -11.47 -1.62
C GLY A 98 -16.76 -12.61 -2.37
N ARG A 99 -16.51 -12.44 -3.68
CA ARG A 99 -15.85 -13.46 -4.52
C ARG A 99 -14.36 -13.58 -4.16
N LEU A 100 -13.67 -12.46 -4.00
CA LEU A 100 -12.30 -12.40 -3.51
C LEU A 100 -12.14 -13.17 -2.20
N ARG A 101 -13.06 -12.96 -1.26
CA ARG A 101 -13.02 -13.57 0.08
C ARG A 101 -13.34 -15.06 0.08
N SER A 102 -13.94 -15.58 -0.99
CA SER A 102 -14.27 -16.99 -1.16
C SER A 102 -13.18 -17.77 -1.92
N ASP A 103 -12.20 -17.07 -2.52
CA ASP A 103 -11.09 -17.71 -3.24
C ASP A 103 -9.78 -17.57 -2.45
N GLY A 104 -9.11 -18.70 -2.20
CA GLY A 104 -7.91 -18.73 -1.36
C GLY A 104 -6.71 -17.98 -1.96
N LYS A 105 -6.54 -17.99 -3.29
CA LYS A 105 -5.43 -17.27 -3.96
C LYS A 105 -5.69 -15.78 -3.96
N ALA A 106 -6.89 -15.35 -4.32
CA ALA A 106 -7.30 -13.95 -4.28
C ALA A 106 -7.22 -13.38 -2.86
N LEU A 107 -7.67 -14.15 -1.85
CA LEU A 107 -7.58 -13.78 -0.45
C LEU A 107 -6.13 -13.55 0.02
N MET A 108 -5.22 -14.44 -0.38
CA MET A 108 -3.79 -14.29 -0.06
C MET A 108 -3.17 -13.09 -0.77
N ALA A 109 -3.47 -12.88 -2.06
CA ALA A 109 -2.97 -11.77 -2.84
C ALA A 109 -3.45 -10.42 -2.26
N ALA A 110 -4.73 -10.30 -1.94
CA ALA A 110 -5.31 -9.14 -1.25
C ALA A 110 -4.66 -8.89 0.12
N GLY A 111 -4.44 -9.95 0.90
CA GLY A 111 -3.77 -9.87 2.21
C GLY A 111 -2.35 -9.32 2.12
N ARG A 112 -1.57 -9.76 1.13
CA ARG A 112 -0.22 -9.23 0.86
C ARG A 112 -0.27 -7.77 0.41
N GLY A 113 -1.24 -7.39 -0.43
CA GLY A 113 -1.46 -6.00 -0.83
C GLY A 113 -1.77 -5.08 0.36
N CYS A 114 -2.68 -5.50 1.24
CA CYS A 114 -2.99 -4.75 2.47
C CYS A 114 -1.79 -4.67 3.43
N ASP A 115 -1.01 -5.75 3.59
CA ASP A 115 0.20 -5.75 4.42
C ASP A 115 1.27 -4.80 3.85
N ALA A 116 1.40 -4.70 2.53
CA ALA A 116 2.30 -3.75 1.89
C ALA A 116 1.94 -2.29 2.23
N LEU A 117 0.66 -1.92 2.15
CA LEU A 117 0.23 -0.57 2.56
C LEU A 117 0.48 -0.31 4.06
N LEU A 118 0.23 -1.31 4.91
CA LEU A 118 0.49 -1.17 6.36
C LEU A 118 1.95 -0.88 6.68
N ARG A 119 2.87 -1.38 5.85
CA ARG A 119 4.32 -1.22 6.04
C ARG A 119 4.90 0.01 5.38
N LEU A 120 4.40 0.37 4.18
CA LEU A 120 4.97 1.46 3.37
C LEU A 120 4.50 2.85 3.76
N PHE A 121 3.32 2.98 4.35
CA PHE A 121 2.75 4.30 4.64
C PHE A 121 2.65 4.55 6.14
N ASP A 122 2.92 5.78 6.55
CA ASP A 122 2.78 6.20 7.94
C ASP A 122 1.33 6.60 8.28
N THR A 123 1.06 6.65 9.59
CA THR A 123 -0.26 7.00 10.10
C THR A 123 -0.54 8.48 9.87
N GLY A 124 -1.70 8.78 9.32
CA GLY A 124 -2.15 10.15 9.14
C GLY A 124 -1.65 10.82 7.86
N GLU A 125 -0.89 10.12 7.01
CA GLU A 125 -0.40 10.67 5.74
C GLU A 125 -1.31 10.25 4.57
N PRO A 126 -2.10 11.18 3.98
CA PRO A 126 -2.95 10.88 2.85
C PRO A 126 -2.15 10.56 1.59
N ASN A 127 -2.52 9.47 0.91
CA ASN A 127 -2.00 9.14 -0.42
C ASN A 127 -3.15 8.59 -1.27
N ALA A 128 -3.81 9.47 -2.02
CA ALA A 128 -4.92 9.10 -2.87
C ALA A 128 -4.55 8.12 -4.00
N PRO A 129 -3.38 8.24 -4.67
CA PRO A 129 -2.91 7.23 -5.62
C PRO A 129 -2.83 5.82 -5.02
N ALA A 130 -2.25 5.67 -3.83
CA ALA A 130 -2.15 4.38 -3.15
C ALA A 130 -3.52 3.82 -2.75
N TYR A 131 -4.43 4.69 -2.28
CA TYR A 131 -5.81 4.31 -1.97
C TYR A 131 -6.55 3.79 -3.21
N ASN A 132 -6.50 4.54 -4.30
CA ASN A 132 -7.17 4.17 -5.55
C ASN A 132 -6.56 2.88 -6.14
N LEU A 133 -5.25 2.72 -6.07
CA LEU A 133 -4.57 1.51 -6.50
C LEU A 133 -5.05 0.29 -5.69
N LEU A 134 -5.18 0.42 -4.37
CA LEU A 134 -5.70 -0.65 -3.52
C LEU A 134 -7.15 -0.99 -3.88
N CYS A 135 -8.04 0.01 -4.02
CA CYS A 135 -9.43 -0.22 -4.41
C CYS A 135 -9.54 -0.94 -5.75
N ASN A 136 -8.76 -0.50 -6.75
CA ASN A 136 -8.72 -1.12 -8.08
C ASN A 136 -8.20 -2.57 -8.01
N TYR A 137 -7.19 -2.82 -7.17
CA TYR A 137 -6.65 -4.16 -6.99
C TYR A 137 -7.65 -5.12 -6.35
N LEU A 138 -8.30 -4.71 -5.26
CA LEU A 138 -9.33 -5.50 -4.60
C LEU A 138 -10.54 -5.74 -5.51
N GLY A 139 -10.97 -4.71 -6.24
CA GLY A 139 -12.06 -4.81 -7.22
C GLY A 139 -11.72 -5.78 -8.37
N LEU A 140 -10.48 -5.76 -8.88
CA LEU A 140 -10.01 -6.70 -9.89
C LEU A 140 -10.04 -8.14 -9.38
N LEU A 141 -9.51 -8.39 -8.18
CA LEU A 141 -9.50 -9.71 -7.56
C LEU A 141 -10.91 -10.23 -7.22
N ASP A 142 -11.85 -9.32 -6.95
CA ASP A 142 -13.25 -9.68 -6.70
C ASP A 142 -13.99 -9.99 -8.01
N ALA A 143 -13.77 -9.19 -9.05
CA ALA A 143 -14.38 -9.39 -10.36
C ALA A 143 -13.88 -10.68 -11.02
N ASP A 144 -12.59 -10.95 -10.90
CA ASP A 144 -11.95 -12.17 -11.43
C ASP A 144 -10.88 -12.69 -10.45
N PRO A 145 -11.21 -13.69 -9.59
CA PRO A 145 -10.22 -14.30 -8.69
C PRO A 145 -9.02 -14.93 -9.41
N ALA A 146 -9.13 -15.32 -10.68
CA ALA A 146 -8.01 -15.84 -11.47
C ALA A 146 -6.96 -14.76 -11.78
N ALA A 147 -7.32 -13.48 -11.69
CA ALA A 147 -6.38 -12.36 -11.76
C ALA A 147 -5.37 -12.34 -10.60
N ALA A 148 -5.54 -13.17 -9.56
CA ALA A 148 -4.55 -13.37 -8.49
C ALA A 148 -3.31 -14.13 -9.00
N SER A 149 -2.61 -13.54 -9.97
CA SER A 149 -1.39 -14.04 -10.60
C SER A 149 -0.14 -13.34 -10.05
N ALA A 150 1.03 -13.96 -10.26
CA ALA A 150 2.30 -13.32 -9.92
C ALA A 150 2.50 -11.99 -10.68
N GLY A 151 2.12 -11.93 -11.96
CA GLY A 151 2.21 -10.72 -12.77
C GLY A 151 1.38 -9.58 -12.20
N THR A 152 0.12 -9.83 -11.85
CA THR A 152 -0.77 -8.81 -11.26
C THR A 152 -0.27 -8.35 -9.89
N ALA A 153 0.20 -9.29 -9.05
CA ALA A 153 0.71 -8.95 -7.72
C ALA A 153 1.99 -8.09 -7.80
N LEU A 154 2.88 -8.39 -8.75
CA LEU A 154 4.10 -7.61 -8.98
C LEU A 154 3.80 -6.23 -9.59
N ALA A 155 2.88 -6.17 -10.56
CA ALA A 155 2.42 -4.89 -11.11
C ALA A 155 1.80 -3.99 -10.02
N PHE A 156 1.02 -4.56 -9.11
CA PHE A 156 0.51 -3.84 -7.93
C PHE A 156 1.64 -3.32 -7.05
N ARG A 157 2.65 -4.14 -6.74
CA ARG A 157 3.80 -3.74 -5.89
C ARG A 157 4.64 -2.65 -6.53
N LEU A 158 4.95 -2.75 -7.83
CA LEU A 158 5.68 -1.72 -8.58
C LEU A 158 4.93 -0.37 -8.54
N LYS A 159 3.63 -0.39 -8.83
CA LYS A 159 2.79 0.81 -8.77
C LYS A 159 2.64 1.36 -7.35
N LEU A 160 2.65 0.50 -6.35
CA LEU A 160 2.60 0.92 -4.95
C LEU A 160 3.91 1.59 -4.54
N ALA A 161 5.06 1.06 -4.98
CA ALA A 161 6.37 1.70 -4.80
C ALA A 161 6.40 3.08 -5.45
N LEU A 162 5.88 3.22 -6.68
CA LEU A 162 5.73 4.53 -7.35
C LEU A 162 4.85 5.47 -6.51
N ALA A 163 3.68 5.02 -6.05
CA ALA A 163 2.79 5.83 -5.24
C ALA A 163 3.43 6.28 -3.91
N ALA A 164 4.34 5.46 -3.37
CA ALA A 164 5.11 5.77 -2.16
C ALA A 164 6.36 6.63 -2.44
N GLY A 165 6.66 6.98 -3.70
CA GLY A 165 7.82 7.77 -4.07
C GLY A 165 9.13 6.98 -4.27
N PHE A 166 9.06 5.65 -4.31
CA PHE A 166 10.20 4.74 -4.44
C PHE A 166 10.19 3.96 -5.76
N SER A 167 9.82 4.64 -6.86
CA SER A 167 9.82 3.99 -8.18
C SER A 167 11.24 3.65 -8.62
N PRO A 168 11.52 2.41 -9.04
CA PRO A 168 12.81 2.09 -9.63
C PRO A 168 12.98 2.80 -10.99
N GLU A 169 14.20 3.25 -11.27
CA GLU A 169 14.56 3.73 -12.60
C GLU A 169 14.69 2.54 -13.55
N LEU A 170 13.91 2.54 -14.62
CA LEU A 170 13.84 1.44 -15.59
C LEU A 170 14.14 1.88 -17.03
N ALA A 171 14.19 3.19 -17.30
CA ALA A 171 14.38 3.69 -18.66
C ALA A 171 15.86 3.83 -19.02
N SER A 172 16.71 4.12 -18.03
CA SER A 172 18.14 4.37 -18.22
C SER A 172 18.94 3.87 -17.02
N CYS A 173 20.25 3.79 -17.18
CA CYS A 173 21.17 3.42 -16.12
C CYS A 173 21.04 4.40 -14.94
N ALA A 174 20.64 3.92 -13.77
CA ALA A 174 20.47 4.72 -12.56
C ALA A 174 21.78 5.40 -12.07
N ARG A 175 22.96 5.01 -12.60
CA ARG A 175 24.25 5.60 -12.24
C ARG A 175 24.75 6.63 -13.24
N CYS A 176 24.69 6.35 -14.55
CA CYS A 176 25.29 7.21 -15.58
C CYS A 176 24.30 7.75 -16.61
N GLY A 177 23.02 7.32 -16.59
CA GLY A 177 22.01 7.77 -17.54
C GLY A 177 22.05 7.10 -18.92
N GLU A 178 22.96 6.11 -19.16
CA GLU A 178 23.02 5.34 -20.40
C GLU A 178 21.71 4.56 -20.61
N ALA A 179 21.14 4.62 -21.81
CA ALA A 179 19.89 3.95 -22.13
C ALA A 179 20.06 2.53 -22.67
N ASP A 180 21.26 2.22 -23.17
CA ASP A 180 21.58 0.93 -23.80
C ASP A 180 22.32 0.00 -22.83
N HIS A 181 22.34 -1.30 -23.17
CA HIS A 181 23.10 -2.33 -22.43
C HIS A 181 22.79 -2.40 -20.94
N LEU A 182 21.50 -2.27 -20.59
CA LEU A 182 21.00 -2.42 -19.23
C LEU A 182 20.99 -3.91 -18.85
N THR A 183 21.98 -4.37 -18.11
CA THR A 183 22.25 -5.79 -17.85
C THR A 183 21.98 -6.23 -16.42
N SER A 184 21.94 -5.29 -15.49
CA SER A 184 21.82 -5.60 -14.06
C SER A 184 20.83 -4.66 -13.37
N PHE A 185 20.38 -5.04 -12.18
CA PHE A 185 19.57 -4.21 -11.30
C PHE A 185 20.32 -3.98 -9.98
N SER A 186 20.35 -2.75 -9.51
CA SER A 186 20.95 -2.37 -8.24
C SER A 186 19.93 -1.67 -7.35
N GLY A 187 19.55 -2.30 -6.23
CA GLY A 187 18.67 -1.70 -5.24
C GLY A 187 19.27 -0.41 -4.64
N SER A 188 20.58 -0.38 -4.41
CA SER A 188 21.29 0.81 -3.88
C SER A 188 21.32 1.97 -4.86
N ALA A 189 21.42 1.69 -6.18
CA ALA A 189 21.31 2.71 -7.21
C ALA A 189 19.85 3.11 -7.50
N GLY A 190 18.89 2.33 -7.04
CA GLY A 190 17.46 2.58 -7.25
C GLY A 190 16.94 2.20 -8.63
N GLY A 191 17.60 1.29 -9.38
CA GLY A 191 17.14 0.92 -10.71
C GLY A 191 18.06 0.03 -11.51
N VAL A 192 17.81 -0.04 -12.82
CA VAL A 192 18.66 -0.78 -13.76
C VAL A 192 20.00 -0.08 -13.95
N VAL A 193 21.06 -0.85 -14.19
CA VAL A 193 22.41 -0.35 -14.46
C VAL A 193 23.00 -1.01 -15.70
N CYS A 194 23.78 -0.23 -16.46
CA CYS A 194 24.47 -0.72 -17.65
C CYS A 194 25.69 -1.57 -17.29
N ALA A 195 26.21 -2.32 -18.27
CA ALA A 195 27.38 -3.19 -18.11
C ALA A 195 28.62 -2.45 -17.57
N SER A 196 28.81 -1.17 -17.96
CA SER A 196 29.93 -0.36 -17.48
C SER A 196 29.81 0.12 -16.04
N CYS A 197 28.58 0.16 -15.51
CA CYS A 197 28.26 0.57 -14.13
C CYS A 197 27.88 -0.63 -13.24
N GLU A 198 27.97 -1.84 -13.77
CA GLU A 198 27.72 -3.07 -13.01
C GLU A 198 28.65 -3.14 -11.78
N GLY A 199 28.09 -3.33 -10.62
CA GLY A 199 28.81 -3.36 -9.35
C GLY A 199 28.04 -4.24 -8.36
N GLU A 200 27.52 -3.65 -7.29
CA GLU A 200 26.71 -4.34 -6.28
C GLU A 200 25.27 -4.56 -6.75
N GLY A 201 25.07 -5.21 -7.89
CA GLY A 201 23.76 -5.52 -8.44
C GLY A 201 23.61 -7.01 -8.71
N PHE A 202 22.43 -7.38 -9.21
CA PHE A 202 22.20 -8.72 -9.74
C PHE A 202 21.82 -8.65 -11.21
N ALA A 203 22.23 -9.65 -12.00
CA ALA A 203 21.90 -9.73 -13.40
C ALA A 203 20.38 -9.82 -13.60
N ILE A 204 19.83 -8.96 -14.46
CA ILE A 204 18.42 -8.97 -14.83
C ILE A 204 18.28 -9.38 -16.30
N THR A 205 17.32 -10.26 -16.59
CA THR A 205 17.06 -10.64 -17.98
C THR A 205 16.24 -9.57 -18.69
N GLU A 206 16.37 -9.51 -20.01
CA GLU A 206 15.59 -8.58 -20.84
C GLU A 206 14.09 -8.76 -20.66
N GLU A 207 13.63 -10.02 -20.51
CA GLU A 207 12.22 -10.32 -20.26
C GLU A 207 11.73 -9.79 -18.91
N ALA A 208 12.54 -9.88 -17.87
CA ALA A 208 12.18 -9.36 -16.55
C ALA A 208 12.22 -7.83 -16.52
N HIS A 209 13.19 -7.20 -17.20
CA HIS A 209 13.22 -5.75 -17.37
C HIS A 209 11.99 -5.26 -18.15
N ARG A 210 11.71 -5.84 -19.31
CA ARG A 210 10.52 -5.52 -20.12
C ARG A 210 9.23 -5.73 -19.34
N PHE A 211 9.12 -6.83 -18.58
CA PHE A 211 7.97 -7.06 -17.68
C PHE A 211 7.76 -5.89 -16.72
N MET A 212 8.81 -5.41 -16.05
CA MET A 212 8.69 -4.31 -15.08
C MET A 212 8.25 -3.00 -15.77
N VAL A 213 8.82 -2.68 -16.94
CA VAL A 213 8.41 -1.51 -17.74
C VAL A 213 6.93 -1.60 -18.14
N GLU A 214 6.50 -2.74 -18.67
CA GLU A 214 5.12 -2.95 -19.08
C GLU A 214 4.15 -2.94 -17.88
N ALA A 215 4.54 -3.55 -16.76
CA ALA A 215 3.76 -3.57 -15.53
C ALA A 215 3.53 -2.17 -14.97
N MET A 216 4.50 -1.27 -15.12
CA MET A 216 4.35 0.14 -14.74
C MET A 216 3.43 0.91 -15.69
N ALA A 217 3.54 0.68 -17.00
CA ALA A 217 2.81 1.41 -18.03
C ALA A 217 1.34 0.99 -18.16
N ARG A 218 1.03 -0.31 -17.98
CA ARG A 218 -0.32 -0.84 -18.23
C ARG A 218 -1.22 -0.78 -16.98
N PRO A 219 -2.55 -0.68 -17.13
CA PRO A 219 -3.50 -0.87 -16.03
C PRO A 219 -3.33 -2.25 -15.37
N LEU A 220 -3.70 -2.39 -14.08
CA LEU A 220 -3.60 -3.67 -13.36
C LEU A 220 -4.34 -4.82 -14.05
N ALA A 221 -5.52 -4.54 -14.62
CA ALA A 221 -6.30 -5.54 -15.36
C ALA A 221 -5.61 -6.05 -16.63
N GLN A 222 -4.55 -5.37 -17.08
CA GLN A 222 -3.75 -5.71 -18.25
C GLN A 222 -2.29 -6.00 -17.85
N ALA A 223 -2.06 -6.35 -16.59
CA ALA A 223 -0.73 -6.70 -16.11
C ALA A 223 -0.14 -7.84 -16.96
N PRO A 224 1.12 -7.72 -17.38
CA PRO A 224 1.77 -8.77 -18.18
C PRO A 224 1.90 -10.05 -17.35
N SER A 225 1.92 -11.18 -18.02
CA SER A 225 2.20 -12.47 -17.37
C SER A 225 3.67 -12.54 -16.95
N ALA A 226 3.93 -13.18 -15.83
CA ALA A 226 5.27 -13.45 -15.34
C ALA A 226 5.41 -14.95 -15.06
N ASP A 227 6.37 -15.59 -15.69
CA ASP A 227 6.81 -16.91 -15.29
C ASP A 227 7.59 -16.86 -13.97
N ARG A 228 8.00 -18.00 -13.45
CA ARG A 228 8.70 -18.08 -12.16
C ARG A 228 10.02 -17.31 -12.15
N ARG A 229 10.76 -17.26 -13.27
CA ARG A 229 12.05 -16.59 -13.38
C ARG A 229 11.87 -15.07 -13.43
N ILE A 230 10.98 -14.59 -14.29
CA ILE A 230 10.61 -13.18 -14.38
C ILE A 230 10.09 -12.69 -13.04
N ALA A 231 9.18 -13.46 -12.42
CA ALA A 231 8.60 -13.11 -11.13
C ALA A 231 9.66 -12.98 -10.03
N ALA A 232 10.61 -13.91 -9.96
CA ALA A 232 11.66 -13.88 -8.94
C ALA A 232 12.59 -12.66 -9.10
N GLN A 233 12.96 -12.30 -10.33
CA GLN A 233 13.82 -11.14 -10.59
C GLN A 233 13.09 -9.81 -10.32
N ALA A 234 11.85 -9.67 -10.77
CA ALA A 234 11.04 -8.48 -10.53
C ALA A 234 10.71 -8.30 -9.03
N ASP A 235 10.41 -9.40 -8.32
CA ASP A 235 10.16 -9.37 -6.87
C ASP A 235 11.40 -8.95 -6.09
N ARG A 236 12.57 -9.47 -6.48
CA ARG A 236 13.86 -9.08 -5.91
C ARG A 236 14.15 -7.60 -6.15
N ALA A 237 13.96 -7.11 -7.39
CA ALA A 237 14.18 -5.72 -7.74
C ALA A 237 13.35 -4.75 -6.87
N VAL A 238 12.04 -5.00 -6.78
CA VAL A 238 11.14 -4.18 -5.95
C VAL A 238 11.50 -4.27 -4.48
N SER A 239 11.83 -5.48 -3.98
CA SER A 239 12.19 -5.68 -2.57
C SER A 239 13.47 -4.94 -2.22
N GLU A 240 14.54 -5.09 -3.00
CA GLU A 240 15.81 -4.38 -2.77
C GLU A 240 15.65 -2.86 -2.83
N THR A 241 14.84 -2.35 -3.78
CA THR A 241 14.54 -0.90 -3.84
C THR A 241 13.87 -0.41 -2.55
N LEU A 242 12.83 -1.11 -2.08
CA LEU A 242 12.11 -0.71 -0.88
C LEU A 242 12.92 -0.91 0.40
N GLU A 243 13.77 -1.93 0.48
CA GLU A 243 14.66 -2.15 1.61
C GLU A 243 15.73 -1.06 1.71
N HIS A 244 16.32 -0.67 0.57
CA HIS A 244 17.37 0.35 0.54
C HIS A 244 16.85 1.77 0.80
N HIS A 245 15.73 2.14 0.17
CA HIS A 245 15.27 3.53 0.15
C HIS A 245 14.14 3.81 1.12
N ALA A 246 13.29 2.82 1.41
CA ALA A 246 12.18 2.95 2.36
C ALA A 246 12.44 2.27 3.70
N HIS A 247 13.50 1.46 3.82
CA HIS A 247 13.76 0.61 4.99
C HIS A 247 12.62 -0.35 5.31
N VAL A 248 11.88 -0.78 4.29
CA VAL A 248 10.70 -1.63 4.42
C VAL A 248 10.93 -2.96 3.74
N HIS A 249 10.77 -4.02 4.52
CA HIS A 249 10.78 -5.39 4.00
C HIS A 249 9.35 -5.86 3.72
N LEU A 250 9.02 -6.15 2.48
CA LEU A 250 7.72 -6.72 2.07
C LEU A 250 7.82 -8.24 1.95
N ARG A 251 6.71 -8.91 2.27
CA ARG A 251 6.59 -10.35 1.98
C ARG A 251 6.56 -10.57 0.48
N ALA A 252 7.14 -11.67 -0.01
CA ALA A 252 7.16 -12.03 -1.42
C ALA A 252 5.76 -11.93 -2.07
N ALA A 253 5.72 -11.51 -3.34
CA ALA A 253 4.46 -11.31 -4.06
C ALA A 253 3.76 -12.63 -4.41
N ALA A 254 4.52 -13.71 -4.63
CA ALA A 254 4.04 -15.04 -5.00
C ALA A 254 4.27 -16.09 -3.91
#